data_ad8abbebe29b1d6392888ca89a442119
#
_entry.id   ad8abbebe29b1d6392888ca89a442119
#
_cell.length_a   1.000
_cell.length_b   1.000
_cell.length_c   1.000
_cell.angle_alpha   90.00
_cell.angle_beta   90.00
_cell.angle_gamma   90.00
#
_symmetry.space_group_name_H-M   'P 1'
#
loop_
_entity.id
_entity.type
_entity.pdbx_description
1 polymer ?
#
loop_
_entity_poly.entity_id
_entity_poly.type
_entity_poly.pdbx_seq_one_letter_code
_entity_poly.pdbx_strand_id
1 'polypeptide(L)'
;MKKNILNFSDINKIINTLMLKSFFESDIGLFKGQMGIVLTLSEYSRKMENEIFSVFAFDLLKNIIAKVNKCSSFSLSHGLAGIGWGVEYLIQNKFVKELSIDICEEIDQKIMETDPKRIWNLSLEDGFEGLLHYIFFHIQGAYKQKTNLPFDSIYLSDIYDVCMRLKEKNIKKSLRLLLNAYIVFVKDNTLTNYNMNILDFAFTIPNFQKSELNAYSLGLDEGLSGLLMHL
;
A
#
# COMPACT_ATOMS: atom_id res chain seq x y z
N MET A 1 -17.64 -14.65 15.36
CA MET A 1 -17.79 -13.27 14.85
C MET A 1 -19.03 -13.22 13.97
N LYS A 2 -20.02 -12.35 14.27
CA LYS A 2 -21.14 -12.12 13.35
C LYS A 2 -20.57 -11.37 12.13
N LYS A 3 -20.66 -11.97 10.93
CA LYS A 3 -20.40 -11.24 9.69
C LYS A 3 -21.37 -10.06 9.64
N ASN A 4 -20.85 -8.84 9.61
CA ASN A 4 -21.66 -7.67 9.31
C ASN A 4 -22.16 -7.82 7.87
N ILE A 5 -23.40 -8.22 7.69
CA ILE A 5 -24.01 -8.31 6.38
C ILE A 5 -24.49 -6.89 6.04
N LEU A 6 -23.65 -6.14 5.29
CA LEU A 6 -24.06 -4.87 4.72
C LEU A 6 -25.13 -5.11 3.65
N ASN A 7 -26.25 -4.40 3.76
CA ASN A 7 -27.23 -4.42 2.69
C ASN A 7 -26.87 -3.41 1.59
N PHE A 8 -27.50 -3.52 0.42
CA PHE A 8 -27.22 -2.66 -0.73
C PHE A 8 -27.35 -1.16 -0.42
N SER A 9 -28.32 -0.75 0.40
CA SER A 9 -28.50 0.64 0.84
C SER A 9 -27.31 1.14 1.67
N ASP A 10 -26.73 0.29 2.52
CA ASP A 10 -25.57 0.65 3.35
C ASP A 10 -24.32 0.76 2.50
N ILE A 11 -24.10 -0.14 1.56
CA ILE A 11 -22.99 -0.08 0.58
C ILE A 11 -23.05 1.23 -0.20
N ASN A 12 -24.22 1.60 -0.77
CA ASN A 12 -24.36 2.85 -1.50
C ASN A 12 -24.07 4.09 -0.65
N LYS A 13 -24.46 4.09 0.62
CA LYS A 13 -24.16 5.19 1.54
C LYS A 13 -22.67 5.30 1.81
N ILE A 14 -21.99 4.18 2.03
CA ILE A 14 -20.54 4.15 2.24
C ILE A 14 -19.83 4.70 1.00
N ILE A 15 -20.17 4.23 -0.19
CA ILE A 15 -19.55 4.68 -1.45
C ILE A 15 -19.77 6.17 -1.67
N ASN A 16 -20.99 6.66 -1.51
CA ASN A 16 -21.29 8.08 -1.64
C ASN A 16 -20.48 8.90 -0.62
N THR A 17 -20.32 8.41 0.61
CA THR A 17 -19.51 9.08 1.62
C THR A 17 -18.04 9.11 1.22
N LEU A 18 -17.49 8.01 0.72
CA LEU A 18 -16.11 7.95 0.22
C LEU A 18 -15.91 8.95 -0.94
N MET A 19 -16.78 8.94 -1.95
CA MET A 19 -16.66 9.84 -3.10
C MET A 19 -16.79 11.33 -2.70
N LEU A 20 -17.71 11.67 -1.81
CA LEU A 20 -17.93 13.05 -1.40
C LEU A 20 -16.82 13.62 -0.51
N LYS A 21 -16.18 12.77 0.32
CA LYS A 21 -15.23 13.24 1.34
C LYS A 21 -13.76 13.00 0.98
N SER A 22 -13.45 12.11 0.04
CA SER A 22 -12.08 11.65 -0.22
C SER A 22 -11.11 12.77 -0.60
N PHE A 23 -11.53 13.76 -1.39
CA PHE A 23 -10.67 14.90 -1.75
C PHE A 23 -10.39 15.86 -0.59
N PHE A 24 -11.19 15.80 0.47
CA PHE A 24 -11.01 16.60 1.70
C PHE A 24 -10.19 15.84 2.75
N GLU A 25 -9.91 14.54 2.52
CA GLU A 25 -9.02 13.78 3.39
C GLU A 25 -7.59 14.32 3.28
N SER A 26 -7.00 14.66 4.41
CA SER A 26 -5.65 15.24 4.46
C SER A 26 -4.56 14.19 4.34
N ASP A 27 -4.81 12.99 4.85
CA ASP A 27 -3.90 11.85 4.76
C ASP A 27 -3.97 11.25 3.35
N ILE A 28 -2.83 11.22 2.64
CA ILE A 28 -2.71 10.63 1.30
C ILE A 28 -2.24 9.17 1.33
N GLY A 29 -1.93 8.65 2.51
CA GLY A 29 -1.34 7.32 2.71
C GLY A 29 -2.30 6.16 2.47
N LEU A 30 -1.79 4.95 2.74
CA LEU A 30 -2.47 3.71 2.42
C LEU A 30 -3.50 3.30 3.48
N PHE A 31 -3.17 3.38 4.78
CA PHE A 31 -4.02 2.78 5.82
C PHE A 31 -5.25 3.63 6.13
N LYS A 32 -5.07 4.92 6.35
CA LYS A 32 -6.17 5.82 6.75
C LYS A 32 -6.50 6.88 5.71
N GLY A 33 -5.66 6.99 4.67
CA GLY A 33 -5.69 8.06 3.71
C GLY A 33 -6.30 7.74 2.34
N GLN A 34 -6.09 8.68 1.43
CA GLN A 34 -6.66 8.69 0.09
C GLN A 34 -6.24 7.47 -0.74
N MET A 35 -5.01 6.93 -0.57
CA MET A 35 -4.55 5.78 -1.35
C MET A 35 -5.38 4.52 -1.05
N GLY A 36 -5.75 4.29 0.20
CA GLY A 36 -6.67 3.21 0.56
C GLY A 36 -8.04 3.33 -0.12
N ILE A 37 -8.56 4.56 -0.24
CA ILE A 37 -9.82 4.83 -0.94
C ILE A 37 -9.68 4.54 -2.44
N VAL A 38 -8.56 4.91 -3.07
CA VAL A 38 -8.28 4.61 -4.48
C VAL A 38 -8.34 3.10 -4.74
N LEU A 39 -7.67 2.29 -3.90
CA LEU A 39 -7.69 0.84 -4.04
C LEU A 39 -9.10 0.28 -3.92
N THR A 40 -9.83 0.74 -2.92
CA THR A 40 -11.21 0.29 -2.66
C THR A 40 -12.15 0.61 -3.81
N LEU A 41 -12.12 1.82 -4.34
CA LEU A 41 -12.97 2.22 -5.46
C LEU A 41 -12.59 1.51 -6.77
N SER A 42 -11.29 1.23 -6.97
CA SER A 42 -10.81 0.46 -8.12
C SER A 42 -11.34 -0.99 -8.08
N GLU A 43 -11.22 -1.66 -6.94
CA GLU A 43 -11.76 -3.03 -6.76
C GLU A 43 -13.29 -3.05 -6.85
N TYR A 44 -13.95 -2.04 -6.26
CA TYR A 44 -15.40 -1.93 -6.34
C TYR A 44 -15.88 -1.70 -7.77
N SER A 45 -15.17 -0.85 -8.56
CA SER A 45 -15.44 -0.63 -9.98
C SER A 45 -15.40 -1.95 -10.76
N ARG A 46 -14.38 -2.77 -10.54
CA ARG A 46 -14.22 -4.08 -11.19
C ARG A 46 -15.36 -5.03 -10.80
N LYS A 47 -15.69 -5.10 -9.51
CA LYS A 47 -16.74 -5.98 -8.98
C LYS A 47 -18.12 -5.62 -9.50
N MET A 48 -18.40 -4.32 -9.66
CA MET A 48 -19.70 -3.81 -10.10
C MET A 48 -19.78 -3.59 -11.62
N GLU A 49 -18.67 -3.81 -12.35
CA GLU A 49 -18.56 -3.53 -13.80
C GLU A 49 -18.98 -2.09 -14.14
N ASN A 50 -18.62 -1.13 -13.27
CA ASN A 50 -19.01 0.27 -13.42
C ASN A 50 -17.78 1.19 -13.38
N GLU A 51 -17.44 1.76 -14.54
CA GLU A 51 -16.26 2.59 -14.76
C GLU A 51 -16.29 3.93 -14.01
N ILE A 52 -17.44 4.41 -13.56
CA ILE A 52 -17.53 5.70 -12.82
C ILE A 52 -16.61 5.67 -11.60
N PHE A 53 -16.54 4.56 -10.89
CA PHE A 53 -15.71 4.42 -9.70
C PHE A 53 -14.21 4.39 -10.03
N SER A 54 -13.82 3.76 -11.13
CA SER A 54 -12.41 3.76 -11.57
C SER A 54 -11.97 5.14 -12.07
N VAL A 55 -12.80 5.86 -12.81
CA VAL A 55 -12.53 7.23 -13.23
C VAL A 55 -12.28 8.13 -12.00
N PHE A 56 -13.18 8.06 -11.03
CA PHE A 56 -13.03 8.81 -9.78
C PHE A 56 -11.76 8.41 -9.00
N ALA A 57 -11.47 7.10 -8.90
CA ALA A 57 -10.27 6.60 -8.25
C ALA A 57 -8.99 7.12 -8.92
N PHE A 58 -8.95 7.19 -10.27
CA PHE A 58 -7.81 7.73 -10.99
C PHE A 58 -7.63 9.23 -10.81
N ASP A 59 -8.71 10.01 -10.72
CA ASP A 59 -8.59 11.44 -10.42
C ASP A 59 -8.08 11.67 -9.00
N LEU A 60 -8.49 10.84 -8.04
CA LEU A 60 -7.95 10.86 -6.69
C LEU A 60 -6.48 10.45 -6.67
N LEU A 61 -6.08 9.43 -7.44
CA LEU A 61 -4.69 9.00 -7.58
C LEU A 61 -3.80 10.12 -8.14
N LYS A 62 -4.25 10.83 -9.19
CA LYS A 62 -3.52 11.99 -9.71
C LYS A 62 -3.32 13.07 -8.64
N ASN A 63 -4.35 13.32 -7.82
CA ASN A 63 -4.24 14.27 -6.71
C ASN A 63 -3.22 13.81 -5.64
N ILE A 64 -3.13 12.51 -5.37
CA ILE A 64 -2.12 11.94 -4.46
C ILE A 64 -0.72 12.16 -5.03
N ILE A 65 -0.50 11.75 -6.28
CA ILE A 65 0.82 11.86 -6.94
C ILE A 65 1.29 13.33 -6.98
N ALA A 66 0.41 14.27 -7.27
CA ALA A 66 0.74 15.71 -7.24
C ALA A 66 1.16 16.23 -5.85
N LYS A 67 0.88 15.48 -4.79
CA LYS A 67 1.24 15.84 -3.40
C LYS A 67 2.47 15.09 -2.88
N VAL A 68 3.00 14.10 -3.60
CA VAL A 68 4.15 13.27 -3.19
C VAL A 68 5.34 14.13 -2.80
N ASN A 69 5.60 15.21 -3.53
CA ASN A 69 6.68 16.17 -3.24
C ASN A 69 6.65 16.76 -1.83
N LYS A 70 5.47 16.88 -1.24
CA LYS A 70 5.27 17.42 0.11
C LYS A 70 5.32 16.36 1.20
N CYS A 71 5.34 15.08 0.83
CA CYS A 71 5.43 13.97 1.75
C CYS A 71 6.90 13.69 2.09
N SER A 72 7.25 13.68 3.37
CA SER A 72 8.60 13.38 3.87
C SER A 72 8.67 12.05 4.61
N SER A 73 7.53 11.42 4.90
CA SER A 73 7.49 10.15 5.63
C SER A 73 7.66 8.98 4.68
N PHE A 74 8.54 8.03 5.02
CA PHE A 74 8.69 6.76 4.32
C PHE A 74 7.65 5.70 4.76
N SER A 75 6.78 6.00 5.71
CA SER A 75 5.80 5.08 6.31
C SER A 75 4.96 4.34 5.25
N LEU A 76 4.63 3.08 5.53
CA LEU A 76 3.65 2.33 4.73
C LEU A 76 2.23 2.82 5.03
N SER A 77 1.93 3.24 6.25
CA SER A 77 0.57 3.65 6.61
C SER A 77 0.20 5.03 6.09
N HIS A 78 1.07 6.04 6.26
CA HIS A 78 0.77 7.45 5.97
C HIS A 78 1.68 8.07 4.91
N GLY A 79 2.70 7.34 4.44
CA GLY A 79 3.80 7.91 3.69
C GLY A 79 4.02 7.29 2.32
N LEU A 80 5.22 7.57 1.80
CA LEU A 80 5.66 7.26 0.46
C LEU A 80 5.61 5.77 0.14
N ALA A 81 6.04 4.90 1.08
CA ALA A 81 6.03 3.46 0.87
C ALA A 81 4.60 2.92 0.66
N GLY A 82 3.61 3.46 1.38
CA GLY A 82 2.21 3.08 1.19
C GLY A 82 1.63 3.56 -0.13
N ILE A 83 1.98 4.78 -0.56
CA ILE A 83 1.55 5.32 -1.84
C ILE A 83 2.16 4.48 -2.97
N GLY A 84 3.47 4.23 -2.95
CA GLY A 84 4.16 3.43 -3.96
C GLY A 84 3.68 1.97 -3.98
N TRP A 85 3.44 1.37 -2.82
CA TRP A 85 2.84 0.03 -2.73
C TRP A 85 1.47 -0.03 -3.37
N GLY A 86 0.64 0.98 -3.14
CA GLY A 86 -0.69 1.08 -3.74
C GLY A 86 -0.64 1.28 -5.26
N VAL A 87 0.27 2.09 -5.79
CA VAL A 87 0.51 2.23 -7.23
C VAL A 87 0.91 0.89 -7.84
N GLU A 88 1.86 0.18 -7.22
CA GLU A 88 2.31 -1.13 -7.67
C GLU A 88 1.16 -2.15 -7.65
N TYR A 89 0.31 -2.12 -6.62
CA TYR A 89 -0.90 -2.95 -6.55
C TYR A 89 -1.84 -2.71 -7.74
N LEU A 90 -2.13 -1.44 -8.04
CA LEU A 90 -3.01 -1.07 -9.16
C LEU A 90 -2.48 -1.57 -10.51
N ILE A 91 -1.17 -1.49 -10.72
CA ILE A 91 -0.52 -1.93 -11.95
C ILE A 91 -0.50 -3.45 -12.04
N GLN A 92 -0.05 -4.15 -11.00
CA GLN A 92 0.01 -5.62 -11.00
C GLN A 92 -1.38 -6.26 -11.15
N ASN A 93 -2.44 -5.59 -10.66
CA ASN A 93 -3.83 -6.02 -10.81
C ASN A 93 -4.51 -5.46 -12.08
N LYS A 94 -3.76 -4.81 -12.99
CA LYS A 94 -4.22 -4.32 -14.30
C LYS A 94 -5.32 -3.24 -14.22
N PHE A 95 -5.33 -2.44 -13.17
CA PHE A 95 -6.16 -1.22 -13.11
C PHE A 95 -5.51 -0.07 -13.86
N VAL A 96 -4.19 -0.03 -13.85
CA VAL A 96 -3.34 0.96 -14.51
C VAL A 96 -2.44 0.22 -15.49
N LYS A 97 -2.20 0.80 -16.68
CA LYS A 97 -1.43 0.15 -17.76
C LYS A 97 0.00 0.68 -17.89
N GLU A 98 0.30 1.79 -17.25
CA GLU A 98 1.60 2.44 -17.23
C GLU A 98 2.66 1.56 -16.52
N LEU A 99 3.93 1.90 -16.69
CA LEU A 99 5.01 1.25 -15.96
C LEU A 99 5.09 1.82 -14.53
N SER A 100 5.25 0.94 -13.56
CA SER A 100 5.35 1.36 -12.15
C SER A 100 6.57 2.22 -11.89
N ILE A 101 7.68 1.94 -12.57
CA ILE A 101 8.91 2.71 -12.46
C ILE A 101 8.72 4.19 -12.87
N ASP A 102 7.87 4.46 -13.86
CA ASP A 102 7.62 5.83 -14.32
C ASP A 102 6.75 6.62 -13.33
N ILE A 103 5.74 5.97 -12.75
CA ILE A 103 4.84 6.63 -11.78
C ILE A 103 5.52 6.80 -10.42
N CYS A 104 6.35 5.84 -10.00
CA CYS A 104 6.98 5.82 -8.69
C CYS A 104 8.34 6.50 -8.65
N GLU A 105 8.87 7.03 -9.77
CA GLU A 105 10.22 7.61 -9.85
C GLU A 105 10.51 8.59 -8.72
N GLU A 106 9.61 9.54 -8.49
CA GLU A 106 9.77 10.55 -7.45
C GLU A 106 9.63 9.95 -6.03
N ILE A 107 8.77 8.94 -5.86
CA ILE A 107 8.62 8.21 -4.61
C ILE A 107 9.92 7.47 -4.29
N ASP A 108 10.49 6.77 -5.27
CA ASP A 108 11.71 5.98 -5.12
C ASP A 108 12.91 6.85 -4.78
N GLN A 109 13.06 8.00 -5.47
CA GLN A 109 14.12 8.97 -5.17
C GLN A 109 14.05 9.42 -3.71
N LYS A 110 12.86 9.80 -3.22
CA LYS A 110 12.68 10.23 -1.83
C LYS A 110 12.85 9.11 -0.81
N ILE A 111 12.44 7.90 -1.15
CA ILE A 111 12.67 6.71 -0.30
C ILE A 111 14.17 6.47 -0.14
N MET A 112 14.97 6.61 -1.21
CA MET A 112 16.42 6.45 -1.15
C MET A 112 17.16 7.55 -0.35
N GLU A 113 16.51 8.68 -0.06
CA GLU A 113 17.04 9.67 0.89
C GLU A 113 17.03 9.17 2.35
N THR A 114 16.22 8.14 2.64
CA THR A 114 16.13 7.55 3.97
C THR A 114 17.22 6.49 4.17
N ASP A 115 18.13 6.70 5.13
CA ASP A 115 19.14 5.69 5.49
C ASP A 115 18.48 4.49 6.21
N PRO A 116 18.38 3.31 5.57
CA PRO A 116 17.69 2.16 6.15
C PRO A 116 18.42 1.60 7.39
N LYS A 117 19.72 1.86 7.52
CA LYS A 117 20.53 1.41 8.68
C LYS A 117 20.16 2.15 9.97
N ARG A 118 19.51 3.32 9.86
CA ARG A 118 19.06 4.14 10.98
C ARG A 118 17.61 3.91 11.39
N ILE A 119 16.87 3.04 10.69
CA ILE A 119 15.49 2.72 11.04
C ILE A 119 15.49 1.72 12.19
N TRP A 120 15.09 2.18 13.38
CA TRP A 120 14.99 1.33 14.59
C TRP A 120 13.59 0.73 14.79
N ASN A 121 12.55 1.39 14.27
CA ASN A 121 11.21 0.86 14.28
C ASN A 121 11.09 -0.28 13.25
N LEU A 122 10.62 -1.45 13.71
CA LEU A 122 10.46 -2.64 12.86
C LEU A 122 8.99 -2.93 12.53
N SER A 123 8.06 -2.00 12.83
CA SER A 123 6.64 -2.21 12.55
C SER A 123 6.33 -2.21 11.04
N LEU A 124 5.21 -2.81 10.70
CA LEU A 124 4.66 -2.78 9.34
C LEU A 124 4.21 -1.37 8.96
N GLU A 125 3.58 -0.65 9.88
CA GLU A 125 2.95 0.66 9.61
C GLU A 125 3.99 1.74 9.32
N ASP A 126 4.94 1.94 10.25
CA ASP A 126 5.85 3.10 10.25
C ASP A 126 7.32 2.70 10.36
N GLY A 127 7.65 1.46 10.07
CA GLY A 127 8.98 0.93 10.27
C GLY A 127 9.56 0.19 9.08
N PHE A 128 10.65 -0.52 9.37
CA PHE A 128 11.44 -1.23 8.35
C PHE A 128 10.64 -2.32 7.64
N GLU A 129 9.71 -3.03 8.32
CA GLU A 129 8.87 -4.05 7.69
C GLU A 129 8.04 -3.45 6.56
N GLY A 130 7.40 -2.29 6.80
CA GLY A 130 6.61 -1.60 5.78
C GLY A 130 7.43 -1.08 4.61
N LEU A 131 8.60 -0.49 4.90
CA LEU A 131 9.53 -0.05 3.86
C LEU A 131 9.98 -1.21 2.98
N LEU A 132 10.36 -2.34 3.59
CA LEU A 132 10.81 -3.53 2.87
C LEU A 132 9.68 -4.16 2.04
N HIS A 133 8.43 -4.10 2.52
CA HIS A 133 7.26 -4.52 1.72
C HIS A 133 7.14 -3.72 0.43
N TYR A 134 7.26 -2.39 0.49
CA TYR A 134 7.22 -1.56 -0.71
C TYR A 134 8.38 -1.90 -1.66
N ILE A 135 9.61 -1.83 -1.15
CA ILE A 135 10.82 -2.05 -1.96
C ILE A 135 10.73 -3.39 -2.70
N PHE A 136 10.42 -4.46 -1.97
CA PHE A 136 10.42 -5.80 -2.57
C PHE A 136 9.23 -6.01 -3.51
N PHE A 137 8.07 -5.44 -3.21
CA PHE A 137 6.91 -5.49 -4.10
C PHE A 137 7.16 -4.75 -5.41
N HIS A 138 7.80 -3.58 -5.36
CA HIS A 138 8.15 -2.79 -6.53
C HIS A 138 9.25 -3.46 -7.37
N ILE A 139 10.24 -4.10 -6.76
CA ILE A 139 11.20 -4.97 -7.45
C ILE A 139 10.49 -6.10 -8.19
N GLN A 140 9.52 -6.77 -7.55
CA GLN A 140 8.74 -7.82 -8.21
C GLN A 140 7.94 -7.30 -9.41
N GLY A 141 7.40 -6.09 -9.31
CA GLY A 141 6.74 -5.40 -10.41
C GLY A 141 7.67 -5.13 -11.59
N ALA A 142 8.86 -4.58 -11.32
CA ALA A 142 9.89 -4.35 -12.32
C ALA A 142 10.28 -5.63 -13.07
N TYR A 143 10.45 -6.74 -12.34
CA TYR A 143 10.70 -8.05 -12.95
C TYR A 143 9.55 -8.50 -13.88
N LYS A 144 8.30 -8.37 -13.43
CA LYS A 144 7.12 -8.73 -14.23
C LYS A 144 6.99 -7.87 -15.49
N GLN A 145 7.30 -6.59 -15.38
CA GLN A 145 7.26 -5.61 -16.46
C GLN A 145 8.53 -5.62 -17.33
N LYS A 146 9.60 -6.35 -16.92
CA LYS A 146 10.90 -6.43 -17.61
C LYS A 146 11.58 -5.06 -17.73
N THR A 147 11.47 -4.24 -16.71
CA THR A 147 12.13 -2.93 -16.58
C THR A 147 13.41 -3.05 -15.74
N ASN A 148 14.16 -1.94 -15.65
CA ASN A 148 15.29 -1.83 -14.71
C ASN A 148 14.81 -1.89 -13.26
N LEU A 149 15.73 -2.19 -12.32
CA LEU A 149 15.43 -2.10 -10.91
C LEU A 149 15.15 -0.64 -10.50
N PRO A 150 14.14 -0.39 -9.66
CA PRO A 150 13.72 0.97 -9.31
C PRO A 150 14.66 1.67 -8.32
N PHE A 151 15.50 0.91 -7.62
CA PHE A 151 16.42 1.44 -6.60
C PHE A 151 17.88 1.21 -7.02
N ASP A 152 18.77 2.11 -6.61
CA ASP A 152 20.20 1.96 -6.89
C ASP A 152 20.84 0.79 -6.11
N SER A 153 21.98 0.33 -6.60
CA SER A 153 22.67 -0.86 -6.04
C SER A 153 23.19 -0.62 -4.63
N ILE A 154 23.53 0.62 -4.27
CA ILE A 154 24.05 0.98 -2.95
C ILE A 154 22.90 0.88 -1.95
N TYR A 155 21.74 1.47 -2.27
CA TYR A 155 20.57 1.42 -1.43
C TYR A 155 20.09 -0.03 -1.20
N LEU A 156 20.03 -0.83 -2.27
CA LEU A 156 19.66 -2.25 -2.17
C LEU A 156 20.67 -3.05 -1.33
N SER A 157 21.95 -2.73 -1.41
CA SER A 157 22.98 -3.33 -0.54
C SER A 157 22.78 -2.94 0.93
N ASP A 158 22.43 -1.69 1.20
CA ASP A 158 22.17 -1.20 2.57
C ASP A 158 20.94 -1.89 3.18
N ILE A 159 19.87 -2.09 2.40
CA ILE A 159 18.71 -2.90 2.81
C ILE A 159 19.14 -4.34 3.12
N TYR A 160 19.98 -4.94 2.26
CA TYR A 160 20.49 -6.29 2.48
C TYR A 160 21.28 -6.41 3.79
N ASP A 161 22.16 -5.46 4.09
CA ASP A 161 22.92 -5.42 5.33
C ASP A 161 22.01 -5.35 6.57
N VAL A 162 20.94 -4.54 6.50
CA VAL A 162 19.92 -4.49 7.56
C VAL A 162 19.22 -5.83 7.70
N CYS A 163 18.83 -6.46 6.61
CA CYS A 163 18.19 -7.78 6.61
C CYS A 163 19.10 -8.82 7.27
N MET A 164 20.39 -8.87 6.91
CA MET A 164 21.36 -9.79 7.49
C MET A 164 21.53 -9.58 8.99
N ARG A 165 21.62 -8.33 9.44
CA ARG A 165 21.71 -7.97 10.87
C ARG A 165 20.46 -8.36 11.66
N LEU A 166 19.27 -8.21 11.07
CA LEU A 166 17.99 -8.54 11.72
C LEU A 166 17.70 -10.03 11.74
N LYS A 167 18.24 -10.81 10.80
CA LYS A 167 18.03 -12.27 10.71
C LYS A 167 18.41 -12.99 12.00
N GLU A 168 19.46 -12.54 12.67
CA GLU A 168 19.97 -13.13 13.92
C GLU A 168 19.20 -12.65 15.19
N LYS A 169 18.25 -11.71 15.03
CA LYS A 169 17.49 -11.16 16.15
C LYS A 169 16.16 -11.87 16.36
N ASN A 170 15.61 -11.73 17.55
CA ASN A 170 14.25 -12.16 17.84
C ASN A 170 13.24 -11.14 17.30
N ILE A 171 12.67 -11.42 16.12
CA ILE A 171 11.73 -10.55 15.41
C ILE A 171 10.43 -11.31 15.09
N LYS A 172 9.38 -10.57 14.73
CA LYS A 172 8.09 -11.15 14.33
C LYS A 172 8.27 -12.12 13.14
N LYS A 173 7.43 -13.16 13.10
CA LYS A 173 7.47 -14.18 12.05
C LYS A 173 7.23 -13.58 10.65
N SER A 174 6.31 -12.60 10.52
CA SER A 174 6.02 -11.90 9.27
C SER A 174 7.28 -11.24 8.70
N LEU A 175 7.94 -10.40 9.49
CA LEU A 175 9.18 -9.74 9.11
C LEU A 175 10.27 -10.75 8.76
N ARG A 176 10.43 -11.83 9.53
CA ARG A 176 11.43 -12.89 9.24
C ARG A 176 11.22 -13.53 7.88
N LEU A 177 9.98 -13.80 7.50
CA LEU A 177 9.65 -14.38 6.18
C LEU A 177 10.00 -13.39 5.06
N LEU A 178 9.66 -12.12 5.23
CA LEU A 178 9.97 -11.07 4.26
C LEU A 178 11.49 -10.86 4.10
N LEU A 179 12.23 -10.78 5.21
CA LEU A 179 13.70 -10.69 5.18
C LEU A 179 14.32 -11.85 4.40
N ASN A 180 13.91 -13.08 4.70
CA ASN A 180 14.44 -14.26 4.03
C ASN A 180 14.14 -14.24 2.53
N ALA A 181 12.93 -13.81 2.14
CA ALA A 181 12.55 -13.68 0.74
C ALA A 181 13.44 -12.67 0.00
N TYR A 182 13.70 -11.51 0.62
CA TYR A 182 14.59 -10.49 0.06
C TYR A 182 16.05 -10.97 0.00
N ILE A 183 16.56 -11.62 1.05
CA ILE A 183 17.93 -12.16 1.08
C ILE A 183 18.14 -13.18 -0.04
N VAL A 184 17.18 -14.09 -0.26
CA VAL A 184 17.24 -15.08 -1.37
C VAL A 184 17.25 -14.35 -2.71
N PHE A 185 16.39 -13.36 -2.88
CA PHE A 185 16.38 -12.55 -4.10
C PHE A 185 17.75 -11.93 -4.41
N VAL A 186 18.36 -11.27 -3.43
CA VAL A 186 19.66 -10.59 -3.63
C VAL A 186 20.78 -11.59 -3.93
N LYS A 187 20.77 -12.79 -3.30
CA LYS A 187 21.82 -13.80 -3.50
C LYS A 187 21.69 -14.58 -4.81
N ASP A 188 20.48 -15.00 -5.10
CA ASP A 188 20.23 -16.00 -6.15
C ASP A 188 19.52 -15.39 -7.36
N ASN A 189 19.21 -14.08 -7.31
CA ASN A 189 18.41 -13.37 -8.31
C ASN A 189 17.07 -14.06 -8.60
N THR A 190 16.48 -14.70 -7.57
CA THR A 190 15.26 -15.51 -7.69
C THR A 190 14.14 -14.91 -6.85
N LEU A 191 13.01 -14.59 -7.49
CA LEU A 191 11.82 -14.19 -6.79
C LEU A 191 11.20 -15.38 -6.05
N THR A 192 10.91 -15.19 -4.77
CA THR A 192 10.23 -16.19 -3.93
C THR A 192 8.72 -16.03 -4.01
N ASN A 193 7.97 -17.08 -3.66
CA ASN A 193 6.49 -17.02 -3.55
C ASN A 193 6.02 -16.35 -2.24
N TYR A 194 6.70 -15.27 -1.82
CA TYR A 194 6.24 -14.50 -0.67
C TYR A 194 4.98 -13.72 -1.06
N ASN A 195 3.92 -13.84 -0.25
CA ASN A 195 2.70 -13.06 -0.48
C ASN A 195 2.94 -11.60 -0.08
N MET A 196 3.02 -10.73 -1.07
CA MET A 196 3.22 -9.29 -0.88
C MET A 196 1.91 -8.52 -0.68
N ASN A 197 0.75 -9.19 -0.76
CA ASN A 197 -0.55 -8.54 -0.61
C ASN A 197 -0.86 -8.25 0.86
N ILE A 198 -0.54 -7.04 1.31
CA ILE A 198 -0.83 -6.61 2.69
C ILE A 198 -2.32 -6.42 2.97
N LEU A 199 -3.16 -6.31 1.94
CA LEU A 199 -4.61 -6.19 2.11
C LEU A 199 -5.23 -7.42 2.78
N ASP A 200 -4.56 -8.58 2.70
CA ASP A 200 -5.06 -9.83 3.28
C ASP A 200 -4.92 -9.88 4.82
N PHE A 201 -4.04 -9.07 5.42
CA PHE A 201 -3.70 -9.24 6.84
C PHE A 201 -3.41 -7.95 7.63
N ALA A 202 -3.24 -6.81 6.97
CA ALA A 202 -2.73 -5.60 7.63
C ALA A 202 -3.81 -4.74 8.28
N PHE A 203 -5.09 -4.99 8.01
CA PHE A 203 -6.17 -4.06 8.38
C PHE A 203 -7.20 -4.68 9.31
N THR A 204 -7.70 -3.85 10.21
CA THR A 204 -8.81 -4.16 11.09
C THR A 204 -10.12 -3.67 10.49
N ILE A 205 -11.11 -4.56 10.41
CA ILE A 205 -12.43 -4.20 9.90
C ILE A 205 -13.27 -3.72 11.07
N PRO A 206 -13.84 -2.49 11.03
CA PRO A 206 -14.66 -2.00 12.09
C PRO A 206 -16.00 -2.74 12.19
N ASN A 207 -16.57 -2.77 13.40
CA ASN A 207 -17.94 -3.24 13.59
C ASN A 207 -18.91 -2.13 13.16
N PHE A 208 -19.45 -2.25 11.93
CA PHE A 208 -20.24 -1.19 11.31
C PHE A 208 -21.59 -0.96 11.99
N GLN A 209 -21.87 0.28 12.34
CA GLN A 209 -23.18 0.79 12.80
C GLN A 209 -23.64 1.94 11.90
N LYS A 210 -24.78 1.77 11.27
CA LYS A 210 -25.33 2.74 10.29
C LYS A 210 -25.57 4.14 10.88
N SER A 211 -25.92 4.23 12.16
CA SER A 211 -26.11 5.49 12.89
C SER A 211 -24.82 6.31 13.03
N GLU A 212 -23.67 5.66 12.91
CA GLU A 212 -22.35 6.24 13.14
C GLU A 212 -21.53 6.43 11.85
N LEU A 213 -22.16 6.37 10.67
CA LEU A 213 -21.49 6.43 9.37
C LEU A 213 -20.47 7.58 9.27
N ASN A 214 -20.80 8.73 9.81
CA ASN A 214 -19.92 9.92 9.78
C ASN A 214 -18.78 9.89 10.81
N ALA A 215 -18.80 8.97 11.76
CA ALA A 215 -17.75 8.80 12.76
C ALA A 215 -16.60 7.89 12.29
N TYR A 216 -16.83 7.09 11.24
CA TYR A 216 -15.78 6.23 10.70
C TYR A 216 -14.74 7.01 9.91
N SER A 217 -13.46 6.59 10.00
CA SER A 217 -12.43 7.02 9.07
C SER A 217 -12.76 6.57 7.65
N LEU A 218 -12.18 7.22 6.63
CA LEU A 218 -12.42 6.85 5.24
C LEU A 218 -11.52 5.72 4.75
N GLY A 219 -10.39 5.49 5.42
CA GLY A 219 -9.32 4.58 5.00
C GLY A 219 -9.63 3.09 5.09
N LEU A 220 -8.59 2.28 4.91
CA LEU A 220 -8.65 0.82 4.97
C LEU A 220 -8.68 0.31 6.41
N ASP A 221 -7.82 0.88 7.28
CA ASP A 221 -7.72 0.42 8.66
C ASP A 221 -8.80 1.07 9.53
N GLU A 222 -9.66 0.25 10.13
CA GLU A 222 -10.81 0.66 10.94
C GLU A 222 -11.74 1.66 10.24
N GLY A 223 -11.77 1.64 8.89
CA GLY A 223 -12.49 2.63 8.10
C GLY A 223 -13.49 2.07 7.09
N LEU A 224 -14.18 3.00 6.42
CA LEU A 224 -15.22 2.67 5.43
C LEU A 224 -14.67 1.92 4.21
N SER A 225 -13.44 2.26 3.78
CA SER A 225 -12.77 1.55 2.70
C SER A 225 -12.49 0.09 3.06
N GLY A 226 -12.03 -0.17 4.28
CA GLY A 226 -11.81 -1.53 4.77
C GLY A 226 -13.10 -2.38 4.80
N LEU A 227 -14.24 -1.79 5.15
CA LEU A 227 -15.54 -2.47 5.10
C LEU A 227 -15.90 -2.93 3.69
N LEU A 228 -15.64 -2.10 2.66
CA LEU A 228 -15.96 -2.42 1.27
C LEU A 228 -14.99 -3.44 0.65
N MET A 229 -13.71 -3.39 1.02
CA MET A 229 -12.69 -4.31 0.50
C MET A 229 -12.94 -5.76 0.91
N HIS A 230 -13.67 -6.00 1.99
CA HIS A 230 -13.95 -7.33 2.53
C HIS A 230 -15.37 -7.85 2.22
N LEU A 231 -16.11 -7.18 1.32
CA LEU A 231 -17.38 -7.65 0.77
C LEU A 231 -17.18 -8.61 -0.39
#